data_f3e90b2d2da051dcf1a18c2aed02c3d5
#
_entry.id   f3e90b2d2da051dcf1a18c2aed02c3d5
#
_cell.length_a   1.000
_cell.length_b   1.000
_cell.length_c   1.000
_cell.angle_alpha   90.00
_cell.angle_beta   90.00
_cell.angle_gamma   90.00
#
_symmetry.space_group_name_H-M   'P 1'
#
loop_
_entity.id
_entity.type
_entity.pdbx_description
1 polymer ?
#
loop_
_entity_poly.entity_id
_entity_poly.type
_entity_poly.pdbx_seq_one_letter_code
_entity_poly.pdbx_strand_id
1 'polypeptide(L)'
;MKKLLLITSIVTLGYFSMSGQITSRGPVDLWNWKVELPSGYKASDWKLSNFHNDRFAAPFFYLNEDESALVLEAFPSEGTSTAKYTRNTLREQLQAGSNDVNWTMKEGGVLEVEMEVESMSKGANGQYHRTILLQVDGRTTSKQTKQLGLEKPVSLPMLKIYWQEGYLKVVRKVLKDESTAGDALLSKNSWKEDKNTKHSESKVGFEKVRVRLELKRGKIVLQINDERPIVYRDLSVAQWYFENYFTVGNYLQTKDIGSHSTVNYYKIEVKH
;
A
#
# COMPACT_ATOMS: atom_id res chain seq x y z
N MET A 1 65.27 -49.83 13.02
CA MET A 1 63.78 -49.82 12.94
C MET A 1 63.32 -48.38 13.10
N LYS A 2 62.98 -47.71 11.98
CA LYS A 2 62.47 -46.31 11.99
C LYS A 2 60.94 -46.37 11.94
N LYS A 3 60.27 -45.88 12.95
CA LYS A 3 58.82 -45.74 12.98
C LYS A 3 58.41 -44.48 12.18
N LEU A 4 57.61 -44.71 11.17
CA LEU A 4 57.02 -43.66 10.35
C LEU A 4 55.72 -43.23 11.02
N LEU A 5 55.62 -41.96 11.47
CA LEU A 5 54.40 -41.37 11.96
C LEU A 5 53.59 -40.81 10.79
N LEU A 6 52.44 -41.38 10.52
CA LEU A 6 51.48 -40.86 9.54
C LEU A 6 50.63 -39.82 10.22
N ILE A 7 50.77 -38.54 9.82
CA ILE A 7 49.90 -37.45 10.26
C ILE A 7 48.75 -37.34 9.27
N THR A 8 47.57 -37.76 9.67
CA THR A 8 46.34 -37.60 8.89
C THR A 8 45.73 -36.19 9.17
N SER A 9 45.91 -35.29 8.25
CA SER A 9 45.24 -33.97 8.33
C SER A 9 43.76 -34.11 7.92
N ILE A 10 42.88 -33.91 8.90
CA ILE A 10 41.44 -33.82 8.64
C ILE A 10 41.15 -32.40 8.18
N VAL A 11 40.87 -32.27 6.88
CA VAL A 11 40.35 -31.02 6.29
C VAL A 11 38.85 -30.99 6.54
N THR A 12 38.40 -30.24 7.56
CA THR A 12 36.99 -29.90 7.74
C THR A 12 36.57 -28.84 6.72
N LEU A 13 35.89 -29.29 5.66
CA LEU A 13 35.17 -28.36 4.80
C LEU A 13 34.00 -27.72 5.60
N GLY A 14 34.22 -26.51 6.07
CA GLY A 14 33.15 -25.67 6.57
C GLY A 14 32.24 -25.29 5.43
N TYR A 15 31.02 -25.82 5.43
CA TYR A 15 29.95 -25.30 4.60
C TYR A 15 29.55 -23.91 5.13
N PHE A 16 30.11 -22.87 4.54
CA PHE A 16 29.55 -21.53 4.67
C PHE A 16 28.23 -21.51 3.91
N SER A 17 27.11 -21.64 4.62
CA SER A 17 25.82 -21.20 4.11
C SER A 17 25.89 -19.68 3.94
N MET A 18 26.26 -19.22 2.76
CA MET A 18 25.97 -17.85 2.37
C MET A 18 24.44 -17.77 2.18
N SER A 19 23.73 -17.41 3.24
CA SER A 19 22.42 -16.77 3.11
C SER A 19 22.69 -15.41 2.47
N GLY A 20 22.72 -15.39 1.14
CA GLY A 20 22.76 -14.15 0.40
C GLY A 20 21.53 -13.35 0.77
N GLN A 21 21.67 -12.33 1.62
CA GLN A 21 20.71 -11.26 1.67
C GLN A 21 20.64 -10.68 0.27
N ILE A 22 19.52 -10.90 -0.41
CA ILE A 22 19.19 -10.22 -1.65
C ILE A 22 18.95 -8.77 -1.23
N THR A 23 19.98 -7.94 -1.29
CA THR A 23 19.85 -6.50 -1.13
C THR A 23 19.00 -6.03 -2.31
N SER A 24 17.79 -5.53 -2.03
CA SER A 24 16.96 -4.85 -3.03
C SER A 24 17.81 -3.72 -3.63
N ARG A 25 18.00 -3.73 -4.95
CA ARG A 25 18.78 -2.70 -5.65
C ARG A 25 17.97 -1.42 -5.88
N GLY A 26 16.84 -1.25 -5.27
CA GLY A 26 15.98 -0.08 -5.44
C GLY A 26 15.65 0.61 -4.14
N PRO A 27 15.06 1.81 -4.17
CA PRO A 27 14.69 2.60 -3.01
C PRO A 27 13.60 1.96 -2.17
N VAL A 28 12.91 0.94 -2.72
CA VAL A 28 11.77 0.26 -2.09
C VAL A 28 11.97 -1.24 -2.16
N ASP A 29 11.85 -1.92 -1.01
CA ASP A 29 11.76 -3.37 -0.97
C ASP A 29 10.35 -3.84 -1.33
N LEU A 30 10.22 -4.51 -2.47
CA LEU A 30 8.94 -4.97 -3.01
C LEU A 30 8.60 -6.42 -2.63
N TRP A 31 9.39 -7.10 -1.80
CA TRP A 31 9.20 -8.51 -1.46
C TRP A 31 7.80 -8.84 -0.90
N ASN A 32 7.29 -7.96 -0.04
CA ASN A 32 5.99 -8.10 0.60
C ASN A 32 4.88 -7.29 -0.08
N TRP A 33 5.04 -7.01 -1.37
CA TRP A 33 4.07 -6.23 -2.13
C TRP A 33 3.58 -6.96 -3.36
N LYS A 34 2.28 -6.89 -3.60
CA LYS A 34 1.66 -7.28 -4.85
C LYS A 34 1.40 -6.04 -5.69
N VAL A 35 1.87 -6.05 -6.92
CA VAL A 35 1.57 -4.97 -7.87
C VAL A 35 0.18 -5.16 -8.45
N GLU A 36 -0.61 -4.11 -8.48
CA GLU A 36 -1.90 -4.03 -9.15
C GLU A 36 -1.79 -2.99 -10.27
N LEU A 37 -1.64 -3.48 -11.49
CA LEU A 37 -1.42 -2.68 -12.69
C LEU A 37 -2.73 -2.21 -13.32
N PRO A 38 -2.69 -1.19 -14.22
CA PRO A 38 -3.81 -0.81 -15.07
C PRO A 38 -4.41 -2.00 -15.82
N SER A 39 -5.72 -1.97 -16.10
CA SER A 39 -6.40 -3.05 -16.82
C SER A 39 -5.80 -3.30 -18.19
N GLY A 40 -5.70 -4.57 -18.57
CA GLY A 40 -5.02 -5.02 -19.80
C GLY A 40 -3.60 -5.56 -19.55
N TYR A 41 -2.99 -5.25 -18.41
CA TYR A 41 -1.72 -5.82 -17.98
C TYR A 41 -1.97 -6.86 -16.88
N LYS A 42 -1.58 -8.09 -17.11
CA LYS A 42 -1.77 -9.17 -16.14
C LYS A 42 -0.63 -9.15 -15.13
N ALA A 43 -0.93 -8.70 -13.91
CA ALA A 43 0.01 -8.80 -12.79
C ALA A 43 0.43 -10.25 -12.46
N SER A 44 -0.33 -11.26 -12.93
CA SER A 44 -0.03 -12.68 -12.72
C SER A 44 1.25 -13.15 -13.41
N ASP A 45 1.72 -12.46 -14.45
CA ASP A 45 2.92 -12.81 -15.19
C ASP A 45 4.20 -12.27 -14.50
N TRP A 46 4.01 -11.54 -13.41
CA TRP A 46 5.04 -10.80 -12.73
C TRP A 46 5.31 -11.40 -11.36
N LYS A 47 6.26 -12.30 -11.33
CA LYS A 47 6.84 -12.73 -10.06
C LYS A 47 7.68 -11.58 -9.52
N LEU A 48 7.52 -11.25 -8.24
CA LEU A 48 8.33 -10.24 -7.55
C LEU A 48 9.84 -10.49 -7.74
N SER A 49 10.26 -11.74 -7.94
CA SER A 49 11.64 -12.12 -8.32
C SER A 49 12.14 -11.44 -9.61
N ASN A 50 11.25 -10.99 -10.49
CA ASN A 50 11.65 -10.31 -11.72
C ASN A 50 12.02 -8.84 -11.47
N PHE A 51 11.52 -8.22 -10.38
CA PHE A 51 11.93 -6.87 -9.99
C PHE A 51 13.40 -6.76 -9.60
N HIS A 52 14.04 -7.87 -9.25
CA HIS A 52 15.44 -7.89 -8.85
C HIS A 52 16.42 -8.16 -10.01
N ASN A 53 15.96 -8.73 -11.11
CA ASN A 53 16.83 -9.21 -12.18
C ASN A 53 16.69 -8.45 -13.50
N ASP A 54 15.52 -7.95 -13.80
CA ASP A 54 15.28 -7.18 -15.02
C ASP A 54 15.04 -5.72 -14.63
N ARG A 55 15.65 -4.80 -15.36
CA ARG A 55 15.28 -3.39 -15.36
C ARG A 55 13.84 -3.31 -15.82
N PHE A 56 12.96 -3.52 -14.84
CA PHE A 56 11.56 -3.60 -15.07
C PHE A 56 11.05 -2.26 -15.56
N ALA A 57 10.79 -2.16 -16.80
CA ALA A 57 10.19 -1.02 -17.44
C ALA A 57 8.86 -1.45 -18.05
N ALA A 58 7.84 -1.59 -17.22
CA ALA A 58 6.53 -1.30 -17.77
C ALA A 58 6.46 0.22 -17.97
N PRO A 59 5.79 0.70 -19.01
CA PRO A 59 5.73 2.14 -19.30
C PRO A 59 5.08 2.98 -18.20
N PHE A 60 4.69 2.41 -17.07
CA PHE A 60 3.97 3.06 -15.97
C PHE A 60 4.42 2.60 -14.57
N PHE A 61 5.42 1.69 -14.47
CA PHE A 61 5.98 1.18 -13.22
C PHE A 61 7.47 0.89 -13.42
N TYR A 62 8.36 1.77 -12.95
CA TYR A 62 9.79 1.71 -13.21
C TYR A 62 10.58 2.46 -12.13
N LEU A 63 11.90 2.30 -12.11
CA LEU A 63 12.79 3.18 -11.37
C LEU A 63 13.12 4.40 -12.22
N ASN A 64 13.23 5.59 -11.59
CA ASN A 64 13.73 6.77 -12.27
C ASN A 64 15.19 6.62 -12.69
N GLU A 65 15.73 7.56 -13.46
CA GLU A 65 17.05 7.43 -14.10
C GLU A 65 18.19 7.19 -13.11
N ASP A 66 18.15 7.82 -11.96
CA ASP A 66 19.17 7.68 -10.89
C ASP A 66 18.84 6.54 -9.90
N GLU A 67 17.79 5.77 -10.16
CA GLU A 67 17.31 4.66 -9.32
C GLU A 67 16.96 5.09 -7.87
N SER A 68 16.71 6.37 -7.63
CA SER A 68 16.38 6.91 -6.30
C SER A 68 14.92 6.80 -5.94
N ALA A 69 14.02 6.61 -6.93
CA ALA A 69 12.59 6.52 -6.73
C ALA A 69 11.93 5.43 -7.57
N LEU A 70 10.91 4.81 -7.00
CA LEU A 70 9.95 3.98 -7.74
C LEU A 70 8.87 4.88 -8.31
N VAL A 71 8.74 4.90 -9.64
CA VAL A 71 7.78 5.72 -10.37
C VAL A 71 6.54 4.92 -10.71
N LEU A 72 5.38 5.47 -10.35
CA LEU A 72 4.08 4.91 -10.69
C LEU A 72 3.27 5.92 -11.51
N GLU A 73 3.05 5.61 -12.78
CA GLU A 73 2.19 6.41 -13.66
C GLU A 73 0.78 5.84 -13.70
N ALA A 74 -0.21 6.70 -13.79
CA ALA A 74 -1.59 6.33 -14.01
C ALA A 74 -2.23 7.22 -15.07
N PHE A 75 -3.01 6.59 -15.93
CA PHE A 75 -3.80 7.21 -16.99
C PHE A 75 -5.16 6.52 -17.09
N PRO A 76 -6.22 7.19 -17.58
CA PRO A 76 -7.51 6.57 -17.75
C PRO A 76 -7.42 5.35 -18.67
N SER A 77 -7.96 4.24 -18.22
CA SER A 77 -8.15 3.04 -19.03
C SER A 77 -9.54 2.47 -18.73
N GLU A 78 -9.93 1.44 -19.44
CA GLU A 78 -11.13 0.70 -19.06
C GLU A 78 -11.01 0.19 -17.63
N GLY A 79 -11.98 0.54 -16.77
CA GLY A 79 -12.00 0.07 -15.39
C GLY A 79 -12.12 -1.46 -15.31
N THR A 80 -11.75 -2.01 -14.18
CA THR A 80 -12.03 -3.43 -13.86
C THR A 80 -13.41 -3.58 -13.24
N SER A 81 -13.91 -4.80 -13.14
CA SER A 81 -15.18 -5.09 -12.42
C SER A 81 -15.19 -4.62 -10.96
N THR A 82 -14.02 -4.36 -10.38
CA THR A 82 -13.86 -3.97 -8.95
C THR A 82 -13.32 -2.55 -8.77
N ALA A 83 -12.77 -1.92 -9.80
CA ALA A 83 -12.20 -0.58 -9.73
C ALA A 83 -12.84 0.35 -10.77
N LYS A 84 -13.44 1.45 -10.30
CA LYS A 84 -14.09 2.45 -11.15
C LYS A 84 -13.09 3.21 -12.03
N TYR A 85 -11.88 3.38 -11.56
CA TYR A 85 -10.79 4.14 -12.17
C TYR A 85 -9.55 3.29 -12.30
N THR A 86 -8.61 3.74 -13.11
CA THR A 86 -7.32 3.09 -13.29
C THR A 86 -6.43 3.28 -12.07
N ARG A 87 -5.77 2.21 -11.67
CA ARG A 87 -4.80 2.24 -10.58
C ARG A 87 -3.50 1.55 -10.97
N ASN A 88 -2.43 2.05 -10.45
CA ASN A 88 -1.11 1.45 -10.41
C ASN A 88 -0.67 1.48 -8.94
N THR A 89 -0.86 0.36 -8.24
CA THR A 89 -0.74 0.31 -6.78
C THR A 89 -0.02 -0.93 -6.31
N LEU A 90 0.62 -0.79 -5.16
CA LEU A 90 1.23 -1.85 -4.38
C LEU A 90 0.26 -2.23 -3.26
N ARG A 91 -0.15 -3.49 -3.20
CA ARG A 91 -0.89 -4.07 -2.09
C ARG A 91 0.05 -4.83 -1.18
N GLU A 92 0.06 -4.50 0.09
CA GLU A 92 0.82 -5.22 1.10
C GLU A 92 0.40 -6.70 1.19
N GLN A 93 1.39 -7.58 1.38
CA GLN A 93 1.20 -9.01 1.64
C GLN A 93 2.11 -9.42 2.80
N LEU A 94 1.54 -9.66 4.01
CA LEU A 94 2.32 -10.16 5.15
C LEU A 94 3.00 -11.50 4.85
N GLN A 95 2.39 -12.30 4.00
CA GLN A 95 2.97 -13.48 3.39
C GLN A 95 3.04 -13.26 1.90
N ALA A 96 4.24 -13.22 1.34
CA ALA A 96 4.46 -13.02 -0.08
C ALA A 96 3.63 -14.00 -0.94
N GLY A 97 2.90 -13.49 -1.91
CA GLY A 97 2.01 -14.26 -2.78
C GLY A 97 0.62 -14.56 -2.19
N SER A 98 0.34 -14.22 -0.93
CA SER A 98 -0.98 -14.44 -0.30
C SER A 98 -1.73 -13.13 -0.06
N ASN A 99 -3.01 -13.11 -0.43
CA ASN A 99 -3.93 -12.02 -0.08
C ASN A 99 -4.74 -12.33 1.19
N ASP A 100 -4.57 -13.51 1.79
CA ASP A 100 -5.43 -14.00 2.87
C ASP A 100 -4.79 -13.87 4.26
N VAL A 101 -3.53 -13.45 4.31
CA VAL A 101 -2.82 -13.13 5.54
C VAL A 101 -2.70 -11.62 5.67
N ASN A 102 -3.40 -11.05 6.63
CA ASN A 102 -3.49 -9.62 6.88
C ASN A 102 -3.42 -9.37 8.39
N TRP A 103 -3.20 -8.12 8.82
CA TRP A 103 -3.07 -7.74 10.22
C TRP A 103 -4.36 -7.18 10.81
N THR A 104 -4.54 -7.35 12.10
CA THR A 104 -5.69 -6.81 12.84
C THR A 104 -5.35 -5.46 13.49
N MET A 105 -6.36 -4.68 13.88
CA MET A 105 -6.15 -3.47 14.70
C MET A 105 -5.49 -3.76 16.04
N LYS A 106 -5.53 -5.00 16.55
CA LYS A 106 -4.86 -5.41 17.78
C LYS A 106 -3.35 -5.54 17.58
N GLU A 107 -2.94 -6.15 16.50
CA GLU A 107 -1.52 -6.28 16.09
C GLU A 107 -0.98 -4.91 15.72
N GLY A 108 -1.72 -4.21 14.89
CA GLY A 108 -1.38 -2.91 14.37
C GLY A 108 -0.45 -2.95 13.18
N GLY A 109 -0.24 -1.79 12.58
CA GLY A 109 0.69 -1.59 11.49
C GLY A 109 1.15 -0.14 11.41
N VAL A 110 2.38 0.05 10.99
CA VAL A 110 2.99 1.36 10.71
C VAL A 110 3.45 1.37 9.27
N LEU A 111 2.97 2.34 8.50
CA LEU A 111 3.43 2.63 7.15
C LEU A 111 4.18 3.96 7.16
N GLU A 112 5.42 3.96 6.70
CA GLU A 112 6.23 5.17 6.48
C GLU A 112 6.55 5.29 5.00
N VAL A 113 6.23 6.43 4.39
CA VAL A 113 6.54 6.72 3.00
C VAL A 113 7.17 8.10 2.86
N GLU A 114 8.09 8.21 1.89
CA GLU A 114 8.53 9.47 1.33
C GLU A 114 8.19 9.45 -0.16
N MET A 115 7.41 10.43 -0.61
CA MET A 115 6.85 10.45 -1.94
C MET A 115 6.67 11.87 -2.44
N GLU A 116 6.46 12.01 -3.75
CA GLU A 116 5.97 13.26 -4.37
C GLU A 116 4.98 12.93 -5.49
N VAL A 117 4.05 13.82 -5.75
CA VAL A 117 3.28 13.83 -7.00
C VAL A 117 4.08 14.67 -8.00
N GLU A 118 4.82 14.03 -8.89
CA GLU A 118 5.66 14.70 -9.88
C GLU A 118 4.81 15.47 -10.90
N SER A 119 3.72 14.85 -11.34
CA SER A 119 2.81 15.47 -12.30
C SER A 119 1.36 15.09 -12.07
N MET A 120 0.45 16.02 -12.41
CA MET A 120 -0.98 15.82 -12.36
C MET A 120 -1.65 16.64 -13.47
N SER A 121 -2.41 16.00 -14.34
CA SER A 121 -3.21 16.68 -15.35
C SER A 121 -4.38 17.44 -14.73
N LYS A 122 -4.88 18.45 -15.49
CA LYS A 122 -6.06 19.23 -15.11
C LYS A 122 -7.28 18.78 -15.92
N GLY A 123 -8.44 18.88 -15.32
CA GLY A 123 -9.72 18.74 -15.99
C GLY A 123 -10.09 20.00 -16.79
N ALA A 124 -11.18 19.93 -17.54
CA ALA A 124 -11.70 21.03 -18.35
C ALA A 124 -12.05 22.30 -17.53
N ASN A 125 -12.29 22.15 -16.23
CA ASN A 125 -12.53 23.27 -15.31
C ASN A 125 -11.25 23.96 -14.80
N GLY A 126 -10.07 23.55 -15.28
CA GLY A 126 -8.77 24.08 -14.89
C GLY A 126 -8.23 23.58 -13.54
N GLN A 127 -9.02 22.79 -12.80
CA GLN A 127 -8.59 22.19 -11.53
C GLN A 127 -7.79 20.91 -11.80
N TYR A 128 -6.83 20.60 -10.92
CA TYR A 128 -6.11 19.35 -11.00
C TYR A 128 -7.06 18.17 -10.73
N HIS A 129 -6.85 17.06 -11.44
CA HIS A 129 -7.42 15.81 -11.03
C HIS A 129 -6.86 15.41 -9.65
N ARG A 130 -7.45 14.41 -9.05
CA ARG A 130 -6.97 13.87 -7.76
C ARG A 130 -6.53 12.42 -7.90
N THR A 131 -5.57 12.02 -7.10
CA THR A 131 -5.17 10.62 -6.98
C THR A 131 -5.19 10.15 -5.54
N ILE A 132 -5.50 8.86 -5.31
CA ILE A 132 -5.29 8.23 -4.01
C ILE A 132 -3.85 7.72 -4.00
N LEU A 133 -3.10 8.12 -2.96
CA LEU A 133 -1.71 7.77 -2.76
C LEU A 133 -1.55 6.61 -1.78
N LEU A 134 -2.31 6.63 -0.68
CA LEU A 134 -2.23 5.64 0.39
C LEU A 134 -3.63 5.20 0.81
N GLN A 135 -3.78 3.91 1.15
CA GLN A 135 -5.00 3.38 1.75
C GLN A 135 -4.68 2.42 2.89
N VAL A 136 -5.62 2.33 3.81
CA VAL A 136 -5.76 1.18 4.71
C VAL A 136 -7.03 0.48 4.31
N ASP A 137 -6.89 -0.71 3.77
CA ASP A 137 -8.02 -1.50 3.29
C ASP A 137 -8.35 -2.59 4.29
N GLY A 138 -9.62 -2.66 4.68
CA GLY A 138 -10.16 -3.76 5.48
C GLY A 138 -10.61 -4.91 4.59
N ARG A 139 -10.44 -6.12 5.07
CA ARG A 139 -10.88 -7.36 4.40
C ARG A 139 -11.45 -8.33 5.42
N THR A 140 -12.55 -9.01 5.07
CA THR A 140 -13.00 -10.17 5.85
C THR A 140 -12.07 -11.34 5.65
N THR A 141 -11.78 -12.06 6.74
CA THR A 141 -11.04 -13.33 6.69
C THR A 141 -11.82 -14.38 5.90
N SER A 142 -11.17 -15.44 5.48
CA SER A 142 -11.83 -16.60 4.86
C SER A 142 -12.87 -17.22 5.81
N LYS A 143 -12.59 -17.25 7.12
CA LYS A 143 -13.52 -17.71 8.16
C LYS A 143 -14.75 -16.81 8.25
N GLN A 144 -14.57 -15.49 8.37
CA GLN A 144 -15.67 -14.51 8.41
C GLN A 144 -16.50 -14.55 7.12
N THR A 145 -15.85 -14.65 5.97
CA THR A 145 -16.51 -14.74 4.67
C THR A 145 -17.43 -15.95 4.61
N LYS A 146 -16.97 -17.14 5.05
CA LYS A 146 -17.76 -18.35 5.13
C LYS A 146 -18.91 -18.24 6.15
N GLN A 147 -18.64 -17.70 7.34
CA GLN A 147 -19.64 -17.46 8.40
C GLN A 147 -20.79 -16.57 7.89
N LEU A 148 -20.46 -15.55 7.11
CA LEU A 148 -21.44 -14.62 6.51
C LEU A 148 -22.14 -15.18 5.27
N GLY A 149 -21.84 -16.40 4.84
CA GLY A 149 -22.42 -17.02 3.64
C GLY A 149 -22.04 -16.31 2.33
N LEU A 150 -20.89 -15.64 2.29
CA LEU A 150 -20.46 -14.86 1.14
C LEU A 150 -19.54 -15.69 0.23
N GLU A 151 -19.68 -15.52 -1.08
CA GLU A 151 -18.82 -16.18 -2.08
C GLU A 151 -17.39 -15.57 -2.11
N LYS A 152 -17.26 -14.30 -1.80
CA LYS A 152 -16.00 -13.55 -1.86
C LYS A 152 -15.83 -12.69 -0.62
N PRO A 153 -14.59 -12.47 -0.17
CA PRO A 153 -14.30 -11.54 0.92
C PRO A 153 -14.85 -10.14 0.65
N VAL A 154 -15.42 -9.53 1.69
CA VAL A 154 -15.73 -8.10 1.67
C VAL A 154 -14.41 -7.35 1.74
N SER A 155 -14.24 -6.35 0.89
CA SER A 155 -13.14 -5.39 0.97
C SER A 155 -13.69 -3.98 1.08
N LEU A 156 -13.17 -3.21 2.03
CA LEU A 156 -13.63 -1.87 2.33
C LEU A 156 -12.45 -0.99 2.76
N PRO A 157 -12.11 0.10 2.05
CA PRO A 157 -11.07 1.00 2.51
C PRO A 157 -11.52 1.73 3.77
N MET A 158 -10.79 1.53 4.86
CA MET A 158 -10.99 2.24 6.12
C MET A 158 -10.59 3.70 6.03
N LEU A 159 -9.44 3.94 5.38
CA LEU A 159 -8.84 5.26 5.23
C LEU A 159 -8.20 5.39 3.87
N LYS A 160 -8.32 6.58 3.27
CA LYS A 160 -7.68 6.97 2.01
C LYS A 160 -7.01 8.31 2.18
N ILE A 161 -5.82 8.44 1.63
CA ILE A 161 -5.09 9.71 1.55
C ILE A 161 -4.97 10.07 0.08
N TYR A 162 -5.60 11.19 -0.28
CA TYR A 162 -5.60 11.76 -1.61
C TYR A 162 -4.61 12.90 -1.71
N TRP A 163 -3.95 13.03 -2.85
CA TRP A 163 -3.47 14.33 -3.29
C TRP A 163 -4.61 15.04 -4.04
N GLN A 164 -4.94 16.24 -3.62
CA GLN A 164 -5.97 17.08 -4.26
C GLN A 164 -5.59 18.54 -4.14
N GLU A 165 -5.44 19.24 -5.27
CA GLU A 165 -5.08 20.68 -5.33
C GLU A 165 -3.82 21.03 -4.51
N GLY A 166 -2.88 20.10 -4.40
CA GLY A 166 -1.64 20.26 -3.66
C GLY A 166 -1.74 20.00 -2.16
N TYR A 167 -2.88 19.49 -1.65
CA TYR A 167 -3.03 19.07 -0.25
C TYR A 167 -3.16 17.55 -0.15
N LEU A 168 -2.69 16.98 0.95
CA LEU A 168 -3.02 15.61 1.32
C LEU A 168 -4.35 15.60 2.08
N LYS A 169 -5.40 15.11 1.45
CA LYS A 169 -6.75 15.01 2.02
C LYS A 169 -7.01 13.62 2.55
N VAL A 170 -7.48 13.54 3.79
CA VAL A 170 -7.75 12.29 4.50
C VAL A 170 -9.25 12.03 4.54
N VAL A 171 -9.66 10.91 3.97
CA VAL A 171 -11.05 10.44 3.98
C VAL A 171 -11.08 9.07 4.65
N ARG A 172 -11.93 8.89 5.64
CA ARG A 172 -12.08 7.61 6.35
C ARG A 172 -13.52 7.11 6.34
N LYS A 173 -13.70 5.87 6.76
CA LYS A 173 -15.02 5.30 7.05
C LYS A 173 -15.38 5.48 8.51
N VAL A 174 -16.66 5.76 8.72
CA VAL A 174 -17.29 5.79 10.05
C VAL A 174 -18.57 4.95 10.01
N LEU A 175 -19.01 4.46 11.15
CA LEU A 175 -20.29 3.77 11.27
C LEU A 175 -21.43 4.70 10.88
N LYS A 176 -22.43 4.16 10.19
CA LYS A 176 -23.70 4.87 9.94
C LYS A 176 -24.53 4.98 11.19
N ASP A 177 -24.50 3.93 12.00
CA ASP A 177 -25.20 3.80 13.27
C ASP A 177 -24.23 3.21 14.30
N GLU A 178 -24.00 3.95 15.37
CA GLU A 178 -23.08 3.57 16.45
C GLU A 178 -23.57 2.36 17.26
N SER A 179 -24.86 1.99 17.16
CA SER A 179 -25.41 0.78 17.76
C SER A 179 -25.10 -0.50 16.98
N THR A 180 -24.51 -0.38 15.77
CA THR A 180 -24.11 -1.54 14.96
C THR A 180 -23.16 -2.44 15.72
N ALA A 181 -23.44 -3.77 15.78
CA ALA A 181 -22.64 -4.73 16.51
C ALA A 181 -22.54 -6.08 15.78
N GLY A 182 -21.64 -6.94 16.25
CA GLY A 182 -21.45 -8.31 15.74
C GLY A 182 -21.14 -8.36 14.23
N ASP A 183 -21.71 -9.32 13.54
CA ASP A 183 -21.46 -9.57 12.11
C ASP A 183 -21.90 -8.41 11.21
N ALA A 184 -22.81 -7.55 11.66
CA ALA A 184 -23.21 -6.36 10.92
C ALA A 184 -22.04 -5.39 10.70
N LEU A 185 -21.05 -5.36 11.59
CA LEU A 185 -19.83 -4.56 11.44
C LEU A 185 -18.99 -4.96 10.21
N LEU A 186 -19.12 -6.21 9.75
CA LEU A 186 -18.42 -6.73 8.57
C LEU A 186 -19.15 -6.43 7.24
N SER A 187 -20.32 -5.79 7.31
CA SER A 187 -21.07 -5.35 6.13
C SER A 187 -20.60 -3.99 5.63
N LYS A 188 -20.38 -3.87 4.30
CA LYS A 188 -20.11 -2.56 3.67
C LYS A 188 -21.22 -1.54 3.95
N ASN A 189 -22.45 -2.01 4.10
CA ASN A 189 -23.62 -1.15 4.29
C ASN A 189 -23.66 -0.48 5.66
N SER A 190 -22.90 -0.96 6.63
CA SER A 190 -22.81 -0.37 7.98
C SER A 190 -21.90 0.86 8.05
N TRP A 191 -21.14 1.11 6.99
CA TRP A 191 -20.12 2.16 6.93
C TRP A 191 -20.46 3.23 5.89
N LYS A 192 -20.07 4.45 6.17
CA LYS A 192 -20.14 5.62 5.25
C LYS A 192 -18.82 6.38 5.28
N GLU A 193 -18.59 7.23 4.29
CA GLU A 193 -17.48 8.18 4.36
C GLU A 193 -17.77 9.25 5.43
N ASP A 194 -16.76 9.55 6.23
CA ASP A 194 -16.83 10.65 7.20
C ASP A 194 -16.92 11.97 6.43
N LYS A 195 -17.93 12.78 6.76
CA LYS A 195 -18.08 14.11 6.17
C LYS A 195 -17.03 15.09 6.69
N ASN A 196 -16.48 14.83 7.88
CA ASN A 196 -15.43 15.64 8.51
C ASN A 196 -14.06 15.23 7.98
N THR A 197 -13.79 15.51 6.70
CA THR A 197 -12.50 15.25 6.09
C THR A 197 -11.43 16.16 6.69
N LYS A 198 -10.23 15.61 6.91
CA LYS A 198 -9.06 16.37 7.32
C LYS A 198 -8.09 16.47 6.15
N HIS A 199 -7.14 17.37 6.23
CA HIS A 199 -6.09 17.55 5.23
C HIS A 199 -4.80 18.02 5.91
N SER A 200 -3.67 18.01 5.18
CA SER A 200 -2.42 18.63 5.61
C SER A 200 -2.65 20.11 5.96
N GLU A 201 -1.97 20.61 6.97
CA GLU A 201 -2.04 22.04 7.37
C GLU A 201 -1.50 22.91 6.25
N SER A 202 -0.39 22.46 5.64
CA SER A 202 0.30 23.16 4.57
C SER A 202 0.03 22.50 3.22
N LYS A 203 0.13 23.28 2.16
CA LYS A 203 0.11 22.78 0.79
C LYS A 203 1.44 22.06 0.51
N VAL A 204 1.37 20.76 0.20
CA VAL A 204 2.55 19.96 -0.17
C VAL A 204 2.94 20.18 -1.64
N GLY A 205 2.01 20.66 -2.47
CA GLY A 205 2.27 20.92 -3.89
C GLY A 205 2.73 19.67 -4.64
N PHE A 206 3.80 19.87 -5.40
CA PHE A 206 4.52 18.82 -6.14
C PHE A 206 5.89 18.52 -5.50
N GLU A 207 6.04 18.84 -4.22
CA GLU A 207 7.26 18.63 -3.46
C GLU A 207 7.23 17.28 -2.73
N LYS A 208 8.42 16.82 -2.31
CA LYS A 208 8.55 15.62 -1.49
C LYS A 208 7.82 15.79 -0.16
N VAL A 209 7.07 14.77 0.21
CA VAL A 209 6.30 14.70 1.45
C VAL A 209 6.56 13.39 2.17
N ARG A 210 6.75 13.49 3.48
CA ARG A 210 6.84 12.33 4.37
C ARG A 210 5.50 12.09 5.03
N VAL A 211 5.05 10.84 5.01
CA VAL A 211 3.82 10.41 5.67
C VAL A 211 4.13 9.21 6.54
N ARG A 212 3.76 9.29 7.83
CA ARG A 212 3.76 8.16 8.75
C ARG A 212 2.35 7.91 9.22
N LEU A 213 1.84 6.72 8.95
CA LEU A 213 0.51 6.27 9.32
C LEU A 213 0.62 5.08 10.26
N GLU A 214 0.12 5.24 11.49
CA GLU A 214 0.10 4.21 12.51
C GLU A 214 -1.32 3.85 12.91
N LEU A 215 -1.61 2.55 12.90
CA LEU A 215 -2.88 1.99 13.36
C LEU A 215 -2.61 0.96 14.43
N LYS A 216 -3.19 1.14 15.62
CA LYS A 216 -3.08 0.16 16.70
C LYS A 216 -4.17 0.35 17.75
N ARG A 217 -4.79 -0.74 18.17
CA ARG A 217 -5.70 -0.79 19.33
C ARG A 217 -6.78 0.30 19.31
N GLY A 218 -7.50 0.42 18.21
CA GLY A 218 -8.60 1.39 18.07
C GLY A 218 -8.14 2.85 17.95
N LYS A 219 -6.90 3.08 17.51
CA LYS A 219 -6.34 4.39 17.27
C LYS A 219 -5.67 4.47 15.91
N ILE A 220 -5.85 5.58 15.21
CA ILE A 220 -5.13 5.94 13.99
C ILE A 220 -4.39 7.24 14.26
N VAL A 221 -3.10 7.29 13.92
CA VAL A 221 -2.26 8.49 13.97
C VAL A 221 -1.66 8.68 12.59
N LEU A 222 -1.88 9.83 12.00
CA LEU A 222 -1.30 10.23 10.73
C LEU A 222 -0.41 11.45 10.96
N GLN A 223 0.87 11.32 10.64
CA GLN A 223 1.86 12.38 10.64
C GLN A 223 2.19 12.73 9.20
N ILE A 224 2.08 13.99 8.82
CA ILE A 224 2.47 14.53 7.51
C ILE A 224 3.60 15.52 7.76
N ASN A 225 4.77 15.28 7.19
CA ASN A 225 5.98 16.05 7.47
C ASN A 225 6.16 16.26 8.99
N ASP A 226 6.39 17.50 9.41
CA ASP A 226 6.53 17.91 10.81
C ASP A 226 5.27 18.60 11.34
N GLU A 227 4.11 18.46 10.64
CA GLU A 227 2.83 19.03 11.04
C GLU A 227 2.25 18.35 12.29
N ARG A 228 1.27 18.96 12.90
CA ARG A 228 0.54 18.36 14.01
C ARG A 228 -0.14 17.05 13.59
N PRO A 229 0.04 15.94 14.33
CA PRO A 229 -0.57 14.67 13.97
C PRO A 229 -2.09 14.72 13.91
N ILE A 230 -2.66 14.14 12.87
CA ILE A 230 -4.09 13.87 12.77
C ILE A 230 -4.38 12.58 13.54
N VAL A 231 -5.23 12.65 14.55
CA VAL A 231 -5.57 11.50 15.41
C VAL A 231 -7.06 11.19 15.31
N TYR A 232 -7.37 9.90 15.13
CA TYR A 232 -8.71 9.35 15.24
C TYR A 232 -8.74 8.28 16.34
N ARG A 233 -9.66 8.42 17.28
CA ARG A 233 -9.86 7.51 18.40
C ARG A 233 -11.34 7.54 18.82
N ASP A 234 -12.19 7.11 17.93
CA ASP A 234 -13.64 7.07 18.14
C ASP A 234 -14.17 5.65 18.03
N LEU A 235 -15.47 5.49 18.26
CA LEU A 235 -16.15 4.21 18.24
C LEU A 235 -15.98 3.49 16.89
N SER A 236 -16.01 4.23 15.77
CA SER A 236 -15.86 3.64 14.44
C SER A 236 -14.49 2.97 14.27
N VAL A 237 -13.42 3.60 14.78
CA VAL A 237 -12.07 2.99 14.77
C VAL A 237 -12.00 1.82 15.74
N ALA A 238 -12.61 1.94 16.92
CA ALA A 238 -12.61 0.90 17.95
C ALA A 238 -13.37 -0.36 17.51
N GLN A 239 -14.44 -0.20 16.72
CA GLN A 239 -15.29 -1.29 16.23
C GLN A 239 -14.92 -1.76 14.81
N TRP A 240 -13.75 -1.45 14.31
CA TRP A 240 -13.27 -1.95 13.04
C TRP A 240 -12.74 -3.39 13.18
N TYR A 241 -13.53 -4.38 12.75
CA TYR A 241 -13.26 -5.82 12.92
C TYR A 241 -12.70 -6.50 11.69
N PHE A 242 -12.43 -5.76 10.63
CA PHE A 242 -11.74 -6.28 9.46
C PHE A 242 -10.26 -6.52 9.78
N GLU A 243 -9.67 -7.51 9.12
CA GLU A 243 -8.22 -7.54 8.92
C GLU A 243 -7.81 -6.48 7.92
N ASN A 244 -6.59 -5.98 8.01
CA ASN A 244 -6.13 -4.84 7.24
C ASN A 244 -4.88 -5.14 6.44
N TYR A 245 -4.70 -4.37 5.38
CA TYR A 245 -3.46 -4.25 4.62
C TYR A 245 -3.28 -2.82 4.14
N PHE A 246 -2.03 -2.42 3.93
CA PHE A 246 -1.73 -1.15 3.31
C PHE A 246 -1.79 -1.26 1.79
N THR A 247 -2.21 -0.18 1.16
CA THR A 247 -2.09 0.04 -0.29
C THR A 247 -1.37 1.36 -0.52
N VAL A 248 -0.34 1.33 -1.36
CA VAL A 248 0.49 2.48 -1.73
C VAL A 248 0.49 2.59 -3.25
N GLY A 249 0.38 3.79 -3.81
CA GLY A 249 0.52 3.93 -5.25
C GLY A 249 -0.18 5.15 -5.85
N ASN A 250 -0.59 5.00 -7.09
CA ASN A 250 -1.20 6.04 -7.90
C ASN A 250 -2.56 5.54 -8.42
N TYR A 251 -3.64 5.94 -7.75
CA TYR A 251 -5.00 5.59 -8.13
C TYR A 251 -5.73 6.83 -8.63
N LEU A 252 -5.49 7.18 -9.88
CA LEU A 252 -6.03 8.38 -10.54
C LEU A 252 -7.55 8.34 -10.61
N GLN A 253 -8.21 9.40 -10.13
CA GLN A 253 -9.66 9.48 -9.94
C GLN A 253 -10.37 10.25 -11.05
N THR A 254 -10.07 9.94 -12.31
CA THR A 254 -10.74 10.51 -13.48
C THR A 254 -10.91 9.48 -14.58
N LYS A 255 -11.81 9.75 -15.51
CA LYS A 255 -11.99 9.03 -16.78
C LYS A 255 -11.72 9.93 -17.98
N ASP A 256 -11.28 11.17 -17.76
CA ASP A 256 -11.03 12.12 -18.82
C ASP A 256 -9.88 11.63 -19.71
N ILE A 257 -10.14 11.45 -20.99
CA ILE A 257 -9.17 10.95 -21.96
C ILE A 257 -7.98 11.91 -22.02
N GLY A 258 -6.76 11.37 -22.01
CA GLY A 258 -5.51 12.14 -22.02
C GLY A 258 -5.05 12.63 -20.64
N SER A 259 -5.84 12.38 -19.58
CA SER A 259 -5.39 12.66 -18.22
C SER A 259 -4.28 11.72 -17.80
N HIS A 260 -3.42 12.19 -16.92
CA HIS A 260 -2.33 11.41 -16.34
C HIS A 260 -1.95 11.92 -14.96
N SER A 261 -1.26 11.07 -14.22
CA SER A 261 -0.53 11.43 -13.00
C SER A 261 0.71 10.58 -12.86
N THR A 262 1.77 11.17 -12.31
CA THR A 262 3.02 10.50 -11.97
C THR A 262 3.31 10.71 -10.49
N VAL A 263 3.62 9.62 -9.79
CA VAL A 263 3.95 9.63 -8.36
C VAL A 263 5.26 8.89 -8.17
N ASN A 264 6.21 9.54 -7.50
CA ASN A 264 7.51 9.00 -7.16
C ASN A 264 7.52 8.59 -5.68
N TYR A 265 7.97 7.37 -5.39
CA TYR A 265 8.17 6.85 -4.05
C TYR A 265 9.66 6.64 -3.79
N TYR A 266 10.21 7.45 -2.88
CA TYR A 266 11.61 7.39 -2.45
C TYR A 266 11.82 6.43 -1.29
N LYS A 267 10.76 6.16 -0.53
CA LYS A 267 10.75 5.25 0.61
C LYS A 267 9.36 4.65 0.79
N ILE A 268 9.29 3.35 1.02
CA ILE A 268 8.11 2.64 1.51
C ILE A 268 8.58 1.63 2.56
N GLU A 269 8.22 1.83 3.81
CA GLU A 269 8.52 0.89 4.91
C GLU A 269 7.25 0.53 5.66
N VAL A 270 7.11 -0.75 6.01
CA VAL A 270 6.02 -1.27 6.83
C VAL A 270 6.58 -2.02 8.03
N LYS A 271 5.93 -1.84 9.19
CA LYS A 271 6.25 -2.55 10.45
C LYS A 271 4.96 -3.03 11.11
N HIS A 272 5.00 -4.25 11.67
CA HIS A 272 3.92 -4.85 12.45
C HIS A 272 4.38 -5.29 13.83
#